data_d57d02a20cbe1dbfb4c0cfc865f8f6eb
#
_entry.id   d57d02a20cbe1dbfb4c0cfc865f8f6eb
#
_cell.length_a   1.000
_cell.length_b   1.000
_cell.length_c   1.000
_cell.angle_alpha   90.00
_cell.angle_beta   90.00
_cell.angle_gamma   90.00
#
_symmetry.space_group_name_H-M   'P 1'
#
loop_
_entity.id
_entity.type
_entity.pdbx_description
1 polymer ?
#
loop_
_entity_poly.entity_id
_entity_poly.type
_entity_poly.pdbx_seq_one_letter_code
_entity_poly.pdbx_strand_id
1 'polypeptide(L)'
;MKRTIQMCALACAVVLSVSLALWAASSVPEGGILVSPSTLVMGSEGVWVTVHADIPYRIVDAATVTLNGVPVSATFADNQGELVAKFQIDSVKNTVSPPSAVVVLVAKTYDGDEFVAADTVRVILDTGR
;
A
#
# COMPACT_ATOMS: atom_id res chain seq x y z
N MET A 1 -47.74 15.14 -0.26
CA MET A 1 -47.01 15.21 1.00
C MET A 1 -46.51 13.87 1.48
N LYS A 2 -47.37 12.90 1.57
CA LYS A 2 -46.92 11.56 1.98
C LYS A 2 -45.92 10.97 1.02
N ARG A 3 -46.05 11.25 -0.28
CA ARG A 3 -45.11 10.74 -1.30
C ARG A 3 -43.73 11.28 -1.11
N THR A 4 -43.60 12.51 -0.71
CA THR A 4 -42.30 13.13 -0.51
C THR A 4 -41.54 12.43 0.61
N ILE A 5 -42.23 12.07 1.68
CA ILE A 5 -41.65 11.37 2.81
C ILE A 5 -41.14 9.99 2.39
N GLN A 6 -41.94 9.28 1.58
CA GLN A 6 -41.54 7.98 1.07
C GLN A 6 -40.31 8.05 0.20
N MET A 7 -40.19 9.05 -0.63
CA MET A 7 -39.03 9.24 -1.49
C MET A 7 -37.76 9.46 -0.67
N CYS A 8 -37.86 10.23 0.40
CA CYS A 8 -36.72 10.45 1.27
C CYS A 8 -36.23 9.16 1.92
N ALA A 9 -37.14 8.32 2.34
CA ALA A 9 -36.79 7.04 2.95
C ALA A 9 -36.03 6.13 1.98
N LEU A 10 -36.48 6.08 0.74
CA LEU A 10 -35.82 5.30 -0.29
C LEU A 10 -34.41 5.81 -0.57
N ALA A 11 -34.24 7.10 -0.66
CA ALA A 11 -32.94 7.70 -0.89
C ALA A 11 -31.94 7.34 0.23
N CYS A 12 -32.38 7.37 1.47
CA CYS A 12 -31.54 7.01 2.59
C CYS A 12 -31.09 5.56 2.52
N ALA A 13 -31.98 4.65 2.15
CA ALA A 13 -31.65 3.25 2.02
C ALA A 13 -30.58 3.01 0.95
N VAL A 14 -30.69 3.68 -0.17
CA VAL A 14 -29.70 3.56 -1.25
C VAL A 14 -28.32 4.04 -0.80
N VAL A 15 -28.27 5.15 -0.09
CA VAL A 15 -27.00 5.68 0.41
C VAL A 15 -26.30 4.69 1.35
N LEU A 16 -27.06 4.06 2.23
CA LEU A 16 -26.49 3.07 3.15
C LEU A 16 -25.91 1.88 2.40
N SER A 17 -26.59 1.42 1.37
CA SER A 17 -26.11 0.29 0.57
C SER A 17 -24.77 0.61 -0.12
N VAL A 18 -24.66 1.81 -0.67
CA VAL A 18 -23.42 2.25 -1.32
C VAL A 18 -22.27 2.32 -0.33
N SER A 19 -22.53 2.80 0.87
CA SER A 19 -21.50 2.88 1.91
C SER A 19 -20.95 1.50 2.27
N LEU A 20 -21.81 0.52 2.40
CA LEU A 20 -21.37 -0.85 2.69
C LEU A 20 -20.53 -1.43 1.56
N ALA A 21 -20.89 -1.19 0.33
CA ALA A 21 -20.13 -1.65 -0.83
C ALA A 21 -18.74 -1.06 -0.86
N LEU A 22 -18.60 0.22 -0.59
CA LEU A 22 -17.30 0.89 -0.52
C LEU A 22 -16.43 0.28 0.57
N TRP A 23 -17.01 -0.01 1.70
CA TRP A 23 -16.26 -0.58 2.80
C TRP A 23 -15.70 -1.96 2.45
N ALA A 24 -16.50 -2.79 1.84
CA ALA A 24 -16.07 -4.12 1.41
C ALA A 24 -14.96 -4.07 0.35
N ALA A 25 -14.97 -3.04 -0.49
CA ALA A 25 -13.99 -2.88 -1.57
C ALA A 25 -12.64 -2.34 -1.10
N SER A 26 -12.50 -1.95 0.17
CA SER A 26 -11.27 -1.34 0.67
C SER A 26 -10.20 -2.34 1.08
N SER A 27 -10.49 -3.64 1.12
CA SER A 27 -9.48 -4.63 1.48
C SER A 27 -8.47 -4.83 0.35
N VAL A 28 -7.19 -4.89 0.73
CA VAL A 28 -6.09 -5.13 -0.21
C VAL A 28 -5.58 -6.53 0.03
N PRO A 29 -5.65 -7.43 -0.98
CA PRO A 29 -5.10 -8.77 -0.80
C PRO A 29 -3.58 -8.70 -0.70
N GLU A 30 -3.00 -9.57 0.12
CA GLU A 30 -1.55 -9.69 0.20
C GLU A 30 -1.02 -10.42 -1.02
N GLY A 31 0.18 -10.07 -1.43
CA GLY A 31 0.84 -10.63 -2.59
C GLY A 31 1.12 -9.56 -3.64
N GLY A 32 1.86 -9.96 -4.66
CA GLY A 32 2.25 -9.06 -5.74
C GLY A 32 3.47 -8.22 -5.44
N ILE A 33 3.93 -8.17 -4.20
CA ILE A 33 5.18 -7.52 -3.82
C ILE A 33 5.93 -8.37 -2.81
N LEU A 34 7.23 -8.16 -2.75
CA LEU A 34 8.11 -8.75 -1.75
C LEU A 34 8.95 -7.63 -1.14
N VAL A 35 8.83 -7.47 0.17
CA VAL A 35 9.50 -6.40 0.90
C VAL A 35 10.75 -6.93 1.58
N SER A 36 11.84 -6.21 1.46
CA SER A 36 13.12 -6.57 2.07
C SER A 36 13.73 -5.35 2.76
N PRO A 37 14.14 -5.46 4.02
CA PRO A 37 14.08 -6.65 4.87
C PRO A 37 12.65 -6.99 5.27
N SER A 38 12.40 -8.26 5.57
CA SER A 38 11.08 -8.71 6.01
C SER A 38 10.85 -8.47 7.51
N THR A 39 11.88 -8.08 8.23
CA THR A 39 11.80 -7.70 9.63
C THR A 39 12.39 -6.30 9.79
N LEU A 40 11.61 -5.40 10.35
CA LEU A 40 12.06 -4.04 10.65
C LEU A 40 12.37 -3.94 12.14
N VAL A 41 13.60 -3.60 12.46
CA VAL A 41 14.07 -3.39 13.84
C VAL A 41 14.06 -1.89 14.09
N MET A 42 13.14 -1.43 14.91
CA MET A 42 12.89 0.01 15.06
C MET A 42 14.10 0.79 15.58
N GLY A 43 14.90 0.15 16.44
CA GLY A 43 16.08 0.80 17.01
C GLY A 43 17.34 0.65 16.18
N SER A 44 17.32 -0.12 15.11
CA SER A 44 18.52 -0.35 14.31
C SER A 44 18.63 0.68 13.20
N GLU A 45 19.85 0.83 12.71
CA GLU A 45 20.11 1.66 11.55
C GLU A 45 19.96 0.86 10.27
N GLY A 46 19.61 1.54 9.22
CA GLY A 46 19.49 0.98 7.89
C GLY A 46 19.23 2.14 6.95
N VAL A 47 19.28 1.87 5.66
CA VAL A 47 19.12 2.92 4.66
C VAL A 47 17.83 2.72 3.88
N TRP A 48 17.62 1.53 3.37
CA TRP A 48 16.56 1.29 2.40
C TRP A 48 15.64 0.15 2.80
N VAL A 49 14.36 0.35 2.51
CA VAL A 49 13.41 -0.73 2.32
C VAL A 49 13.28 -0.91 0.82
N THR A 50 13.51 -2.13 0.34
CA THR A 50 13.44 -2.45 -1.09
C THR A 50 12.21 -3.30 -1.33
N VAL A 51 11.43 -2.93 -2.33
CA VAL A 51 10.22 -3.65 -2.70
C VAL A 51 10.37 -4.14 -4.13
N HIS A 52 10.24 -5.46 -4.31
CA HIS A 52 10.13 -6.06 -5.64
C HIS A 52 8.66 -6.24 -5.94
N ALA A 53 8.18 -5.64 -7.02
CA ALA A 53 6.76 -5.65 -7.39
C ALA A 53 6.56 -6.45 -8.67
N ASP A 54 5.47 -7.19 -8.70
CA ASP A 54 5.12 -8.04 -9.83
C ASP A 54 4.38 -7.23 -10.90
N ILE A 55 5.07 -6.24 -11.43
CA ILE A 55 4.55 -5.36 -12.49
C ILE A 55 5.73 -4.90 -13.35
N PRO A 56 5.58 -4.82 -14.67
CA PRO A 56 6.68 -4.35 -15.52
C PRO A 56 7.09 -2.91 -15.19
N TYR A 57 8.37 -2.70 -14.98
CA TYR A 57 8.90 -1.37 -14.65
C TYR A 57 8.54 -0.32 -15.72
N ARG A 58 8.59 -0.71 -16.98
CA ARG A 58 8.42 0.24 -18.10
C ARG A 58 7.04 0.87 -18.18
N ILE A 59 6.01 0.23 -17.58
CA ILE A 59 4.65 0.79 -17.64
C ILE A 59 4.30 1.62 -16.41
N VAL A 60 5.16 1.63 -15.40
CA VAL A 60 4.87 2.32 -14.13
C VAL A 60 5.38 3.74 -14.19
N ASP A 61 4.53 4.68 -13.80
CA ASP A 61 4.93 6.07 -13.57
C ASP A 61 5.64 6.13 -12.21
N ALA A 62 6.96 6.21 -12.23
CA ALA A 62 7.79 6.13 -11.04
C ALA A 62 7.44 7.21 -10.01
N ALA A 63 7.00 8.37 -10.45
CA ALA A 63 6.68 9.48 -9.56
C ALA A 63 5.45 9.20 -8.67
N THR A 64 4.66 8.18 -9.01
CA THR A 64 3.44 7.86 -8.28
C THR A 64 3.63 6.77 -7.23
N VAL A 65 4.79 6.13 -7.18
CA VAL A 65 5.03 4.95 -6.33
C VAL A 65 5.14 5.37 -4.87
N THR A 66 4.33 4.74 -4.02
CA THR A 66 4.38 4.97 -2.57
C THR A 66 4.30 3.65 -1.83
N LEU A 67 4.87 3.62 -0.62
CA LEU A 67 4.73 2.49 0.31
C LEU A 67 4.18 3.05 1.62
N ASN A 68 2.97 2.65 1.99
CA ASN A 68 2.26 3.23 3.15
C ASN A 68 2.22 4.75 3.10
N GLY A 69 2.08 5.31 1.90
CA GLY A 69 2.07 6.76 1.70
C GLY A 69 3.44 7.41 1.64
N VAL A 70 4.52 6.66 1.89
CA VAL A 70 5.88 7.17 1.80
C VAL A 70 6.31 7.24 0.34
N PRO A 71 6.71 8.42 -0.16
CA PRO A 71 7.15 8.52 -1.55
C PRO A 71 8.41 7.71 -1.82
N VAL A 72 8.50 7.16 -3.02
CA VAL A 72 9.66 6.39 -3.44
C VAL A 72 10.91 7.28 -3.54
N SER A 73 12.06 6.70 -3.19
CA SER A 73 13.35 7.39 -3.33
C SER A 73 14.03 7.04 -4.65
N ALA A 74 13.90 5.79 -5.10
CA ALA A 74 14.49 5.35 -6.36
C ALA A 74 13.73 4.15 -6.90
N THR A 75 13.68 4.03 -8.21
CA THR A 75 13.09 2.89 -8.89
C THR A 75 14.00 2.41 -10.00
N PHE A 76 13.95 1.11 -10.29
CA PHE A 76 14.66 0.54 -11.42
C PHE A 76 14.01 -0.80 -11.79
N ALA A 77 14.47 -1.38 -12.90
CA ALA A 77 14.00 -2.68 -13.35
C ALA A 77 14.96 -3.76 -12.86
N ASP A 78 14.41 -4.89 -12.44
CA ASP A 78 15.23 -6.06 -12.13
C ASP A 78 15.60 -6.82 -13.40
N ASN A 79 16.22 -8.00 -13.24
CA ASN A 79 16.66 -8.81 -14.38
C ASN A 79 15.51 -9.29 -15.26
N GLN A 80 14.29 -9.30 -14.72
CA GLN A 80 13.10 -9.72 -15.45
C GLN A 80 12.31 -8.53 -15.99
N GLY A 81 12.79 -7.33 -15.76
CA GLY A 81 12.12 -6.11 -16.20
C GLY A 81 11.02 -5.66 -15.26
N GLU A 82 10.94 -6.21 -14.06
CA GLU A 82 9.91 -5.84 -13.10
C GLU A 82 10.37 -4.71 -12.19
N LEU A 83 9.40 -4.00 -11.61
CA LEU A 83 9.67 -2.83 -10.78
C LEU A 83 10.38 -3.21 -9.49
N VAL A 84 11.45 -2.49 -9.19
CA VAL A 84 12.08 -2.47 -7.88
C VAL A 84 12.03 -1.05 -7.36
N ALA A 85 11.50 -0.85 -6.16
CA ALA A 85 11.35 0.47 -5.57
C ALA A 85 12.08 0.51 -4.23
N LYS A 86 12.78 1.60 -3.98
CA LYS A 86 13.51 1.80 -2.72
C LYS A 86 12.92 2.99 -1.97
N PHE A 87 12.75 2.81 -0.67
CA PHE A 87 12.18 3.81 0.22
C PHE A 87 13.12 4.01 1.40
N GLN A 88 13.18 5.22 1.92
CA GLN A 88 13.98 5.46 3.12
C GLN A 88 13.40 4.69 4.30
N ILE A 89 14.24 3.90 4.96
CA ILE A 89 13.78 2.99 6.01
C ILE A 89 13.17 3.75 7.20
N ASP A 90 13.72 4.90 7.55
CA ASP A 90 13.19 5.68 8.68
C ASP A 90 11.78 6.17 8.41
N SER A 91 11.49 6.56 7.17
CA SER A 91 10.15 7.01 6.79
C SER A 91 9.15 5.85 6.85
N VAL A 92 9.56 4.67 6.42
CA VAL A 92 8.70 3.48 6.48
C VAL A 92 8.45 3.07 7.93
N LYS A 93 9.49 3.11 8.77
CA LYS A 93 9.36 2.79 10.19
C LYS A 93 8.33 3.65 10.90
N ASN A 94 8.17 4.89 10.49
CA ASN A 94 7.18 5.80 11.07
C ASN A 94 5.75 5.40 10.75
N THR A 95 5.54 4.47 9.83
CA THR A 95 4.19 4.04 9.40
C THR A 95 3.80 2.68 9.97
N VAL A 96 4.67 2.02 10.73
CA VAL A 96 4.46 0.65 11.19
C VAL A 96 4.60 0.56 12.71
N SER A 97 4.05 -0.52 13.27
CA SER A 97 4.11 -0.77 14.71
C SER A 97 4.29 -2.26 14.97
N PRO A 98 5.00 -2.62 16.07
CA PRO A 98 5.10 -4.02 16.45
C PRO A 98 3.74 -4.65 16.77
N PRO A 99 3.60 -5.96 16.64
CA PRO A 99 4.64 -6.94 16.30
C PRO A 99 4.78 -7.19 14.80
N SER A 100 3.83 -6.72 14.01
CA SER A 100 3.87 -6.86 12.57
C SER A 100 3.02 -5.78 11.92
N ALA A 101 3.27 -5.53 10.65
CA ALA A 101 2.50 -4.53 9.91
C ALA A 101 2.33 -4.98 8.47
N VAL A 102 1.19 -4.64 7.90
CA VAL A 102 0.96 -4.79 6.48
C VAL A 102 1.46 -3.51 5.81
N VAL A 103 2.33 -3.66 4.83
CA VAL A 103 2.81 -2.53 4.05
C VAL A 103 2.19 -2.61 2.66
N VAL A 104 1.68 -1.49 2.18
CA VAL A 104 0.92 -1.41 0.94
C VAL A 104 1.67 -0.54 -0.06
N LEU A 105 1.97 -1.13 -1.21
CA LEU A 105 2.57 -0.42 -2.33
C LEU A 105 1.45 0.04 -3.27
N VAL A 106 1.46 1.31 -3.62
CA VAL A 106 0.55 1.87 -4.61
C VAL A 106 1.38 2.50 -5.71
N ALA A 107 1.06 2.17 -6.95
CA ALA A 107 1.72 2.73 -8.12
C ALA A 107 0.70 2.91 -9.23
N LYS A 108 0.90 3.91 -10.07
CA LYS A 108 0.06 4.12 -11.24
C LYS A 108 0.85 3.85 -12.51
N THR A 109 0.17 3.28 -13.48
CA THR A 109 0.74 3.12 -14.81
C THR A 109 0.54 4.39 -15.61
N TYR A 110 1.27 4.50 -16.71
CA TYR A 110 1.10 5.66 -17.62
C TYR A 110 -0.29 5.69 -18.25
N ASP A 111 -0.99 4.55 -18.30
CA ASP A 111 -2.36 4.47 -18.81
C ASP A 111 -3.41 4.88 -17.77
N GLY A 112 -2.97 5.16 -16.53
CA GLY A 112 -3.89 5.56 -15.47
C GLY A 112 -4.42 4.42 -14.62
N ASP A 113 -4.00 3.19 -14.87
CA ASP A 113 -4.37 2.05 -14.03
C ASP A 113 -3.61 2.10 -12.72
N GLU A 114 -4.23 1.58 -11.67
CA GLU A 114 -3.61 1.56 -10.35
C GLU A 114 -3.20 0.15 -9.98
N PHE A 115 -1.95 -0.02 -9.58
CA PHE A 115 -1.42 -1.26 -9.04
C PHE A 115 -1.36 -1.11 -7.52
N VAL A 116 -2.02 -2.00 -6.79
CA VAL A 116 -2.02 -2.00 -5.33
C VAL A 116 -1.69 -3.41 -4.86
N ALA A 117 -0.68 -3.53 -4.03
CA ALA A 117 -0.26 -4.82 -3.51
C ALA A 117 0.28 -4.65 -2.10
N ALA A 118 0.28 -5.73 -1.33
CA ALA A 118 0.65 -5.68 0.07
C ALA A 118 1.52 -6.87 0.46
N ASP A 119 2.33 -6.65 1.47
CA ASP A 119 3.12 -7.70 2.11
C ASP A 119 3.13 -7.43 3.61
N THR A 120 3.33 -8.46 4.41
CA THR A 120 3.42 -8.33 5.85
C THR A 120 4.88 -8.38 6.26
N VAL A 121 5.28 -7.41 7.09
CA VAL A 121 6.61 -7.38 7.66
C VAL A 121 6.52 -7.55 9.16
N ARG A 122 7.52 -8.17 9.74
CA ARG A 122 7.66 -8.27 11.17
C ARG A 122 8.27 -6.96 11.69
N VAL A 123 7.77 -6.47 12.82
CA VAL A 123 8.27 -5.22 13.39
C VAL A 123 8.66 -5.50 14.85
N ILE A 124 9.90 -5.21 15.19
CA ILE A 124 10.38 -5.38 16.57
C ILE A 124 11.00 -4.06 17.03
N LEU A 125 10.86 -3.80 18.34
CA LEU A 125 11.32 -2.52 18.89
C LEU A 125 12.83 -2.47 18.97
N ASP A 126 13.44 -3.58 19.40
CA ASP A 126 14.87 -3.63 19.63
C ASP A 126 15.34 -5.08 19.54
N THR A 127 16.64 -5.27 19.40
CA THR A 127 17.25 -6.59 19.35
C THR A 127 17.54 -7.18 20.73
N GLY A 128 17.19 -6.48 21.80
CA GLY A 128 17.40 -6.98 23.16
C GLY A 128 18.76 -6.65 23.74
N ARG A 129 19.42 -5.66 23.22
CA ARG A 129 20.74 -5.26 23.69
C ARG A 129 20.69 -4.06 24.55
#